data_35dd59098fdd21b6364abf73b8419ae3
#
_entry.id   35dd59098fdd21b6364abf73b8419ae3
#
_cell.length_a   1.000
_cell.length_b   1.000
_cell.length_c   1.000
_cell.angle_alpha   90.00
_cell.angle_beta   90.00
_cell.angle_gamma   90.00
#
_symmetry.space_group_name_H-M   'P 1'
#
loop_
_entity.id
_entity.type
_entity.pdbx_description
1 polymer ?
#
loop_
_entity_poly.entity_id
_entity_poly.type
_entity_poly.pdbx_seq_one_letter_code
_entity_poly.pdbx_strand_id
1 'polypeptide(L)'
;MRAKVLRAESRLLTLSAITTYVVDFYHMLDFRSKARQQLLAYYFTNPTARHHLRDLAERLGIDPSNLSKELRRLEREGLFASEVSGRQKYFQLNREYPLFDEVRKIVAKTIGAAPVIAQSLQRIEGIDEAYLYGSFASNQQDAASDIDVLVIGSPREEVIAQAMRKLERQLGREINYTVLTPKEFESRRARKDAFLEDVWHNKRIPLIGTDEEAKTTRR
;
A
#
# COMPACT_ATOMS: atom_id res chain seq x y z
N MET A 1 48.93 4.99 19.91
CA MET A 1 48.19 3.72 20.14
C MET A 1 46.69 3.92 20.45
N ARG A 2 46.30 4.85 21.33
CA ARG A 2 44.88 5.13 21.69
C ARG A 2 43.95 5.54 20.51
N ALA A 3 44.43 6.30 19.53
CA ALA A 3 43.59 6.75 18.41
C ALA A 3 43.25 5.64 17.40
N LYS A 4 44.02 4.56 17.31
CA LYS A 4 43.70 3.38 16.47
C LYS A 4 42.65 2.50 17.12
N VAL A 5 42.63 2.41 18.46
CA VAL A 5 41.66 1.63 19.22
C VAL A 5 40.27 2.29 19.15
N LEU A 6 40.22 3.62 19.35
CA LEU A 6 38.97 4.38 19.23
C LEU A 6 38.34 4.33 17.84
N ARG A 7 39.13 4.29 16.77
CA ARG A 7 38.68 4.10 15.40
C ARG A 7 38.16 2.67 15.11
N ALA A 8 38.73 1.66 15.75
CA ALA A 8 38.32 0.28 15.63
C ALA A 8 36.96 0.06 16.38
N GLU A 9 36.83 0.62 17.58
CA GLU A 9 35.57 0.54 18.36
C GLU A 9 34.43 1.29 17.67
N SER A 10 34.65 2.47 17.09
CA SER A 10 33.61 3.17 16.33
C SER A 10 33.21 2.44 15.04
N ARG A 11 34.14 1.74 14.38
CA ARG A 11 33.85 0.88 13.22
C ARG A 11 33.07 -0.39 13.61
N LEU A 12 33.37 -0.99 14.76
CA LEU A 12 32.67 -2.15 15.26
C LEU A 12 31.24 -1.80 15.70
N LEU A 13 31.04 -0.63 16.32
CA LEU A 13 29.71 -0.13 16.68
C LEU A 13 28.85 0.20 15.45
N THR A 14 29.44 0.77 14.40
CA THR A 14 28.74 1.02 13.13
C THR A 14 28.41 -0.28 12.37
N LEU A 15 29.30 -1.25 12.35
CA LEU A 15 29.07 -2.57 11.74
C LEU A 15 27.98 -3.36 12.50
N SER A 16 28.00 -3.33 13.84
CA SER A 16 26.98 -3.93 14.68
C SER A 16 25.61 -3.29 14.45
N ALA A 17 25.53 -1.96 14.38
CA ALA A 17 24.30 -1.24 14.07
C ALA A 17 23.77 -1.59 12.67
N ILE A 18 24.62 -1.60 11.65
CA ILE A 18 24.24 -1.97 10.27
C ILE A 18 23.74 -3.43 10.24
N THR A 19 24.43 -4.36 10.91
CA THR A 19 24.01 -5.76 10.96
C THR A 19 22.65 -5.91 11.64
N THR A 20 22.39 -5.17 12.72
CA THR A 20 21.09 -5.17 13.39
C THR A 20 19.99 -4.63 12.45
N TYR A 21 20.22 -3.51 11.78
CA TYR A 21 19.26 -2.97 10.81
C TYR A 21 18.99 -3.94 9.65
N VAL A 22 19.99 -4.64 9.14
CA VAL A 22 19.84 -5.63 8.07
C VAL A 22 18.99 -6.83 8.54
N VAL A 23 19.26 -7.36 9.72
CA VAL A 23 18.50 -8.48 10.29
C VAL A 23 17.05 -8.08 10.57
N ASP A 24 16.84 -6.91 11.16
CA ASP A 24 15.49 -6.39 11.44
C ASP A 24 14.74 -6.12 10.14
N PHE A 25 15.41 -5.62 9.09
CA PHE A 25 14.82 -5.41 7.77
C PHE A 25 14.38 -6.74 7.12
N TYR A 26 15.18 -7.80 7.19
CA TYR A 26 14.78 -9.12 6.69
C TYR A 26 13.56 -9.67 7.44
N HIS A 27 13.51 -9.50 8.75
CA HIS A 27 12.36 -9.92 9.56
C HIS A 27 11.12 -9.08 9.29
N MET A 28 11.29 -7.78 9.05
CA MET A 28 10.19 -6.87 8.72
C MET A 28 9.58 -7.18 7.35
N LEU A 29 10.38 -7.61 6.37
CA LEU A 29 9.92 -8.02 5.03
C LEU A 29 9.44 -9.49 4.97
N ASP A 30 9.32 -10.17 6.12
CA ASP A 30 8.67 -11.48 6.16
C ASP A 30 7.15 -11.33 5.95
N PHE A 31 6.74 -11.28 4.71
CA PHE A 31 5.33 -11.20 4.30
C PHE A 31 4.61 -12.54 4.31
N ARG A 32 5.12 -13.58 5.00
CA ARG A 32 4.39 -14.86 5.15
C ARG A 32 3.18 -14.73 6.05
N SER A 33 3.21 -13.85 7.06
CA SER A 33 2.07 -13.57 7.92
C SER A 33 1.01 -12.74 7.20
N LYS A 34 -0.18 -13.32 7.01
CA LYS A 34 -1.33 -12.61 6.43
C LYS A 34 -1.73 -11.40 7.27
N ALA A 35 -1.65 -11.51 8.62
CA ALA A 35 -1.93 -10.41 9.53
C ALA A 35 -0.95 -9.24 9.31
N ARG A 36 0.35 -9.55 9.13
CA ARG A 36 1.37 -8.54 8.82
C ARG A 36 1.11 -7.86 7.47
N GLN A 37 0.80 -8.63 6.43
CA GLN A 37 0.48 -8.07 5.12
C GLN A 37 -0.68 -7.07 5.20
N GLN A 38 -1.79 -7.48 5.83
CA GLN A 38 -2.98 -6.62 5.98
C GLN A 38 -2.67 -5.37 6.81
N LEU A 39 -1.91 -5.52 7.90
CA LEU A 39 -1.50 -4.43 8.78
C LEU A 39 -0.65 -3.40 8.03
N LEU A 40 0.38 -3.85 7.31
CA LEU A 40 1.25 -2.97 6.53
C LEU A 40 0.52 -2.34 5.35
N ALA A 41 -0.29 -3.11 4.61
CA ALA A 41 -1.13 -2.58 3.53
C ALA A 41 -2.03 -1.45 4.04
N TYR A 42 -2.72 -1.67 5.17
CA TYR A 42 -3.60 -0.67 5.77
C TYR A 42 -2.85 0.61 6.18
N TYR A 43 -1.79 0.48 6.97
CA TYR A 43 -1.10 1.64 7.51
C TYR A 43 -0.31 2.42 6.44
N PHE A 44 0.28 1.76 5.45
CA PHE A 44 0.94 2.48 4.35
C PHE A 44 -0.05 3.09 3.34
N THR A 45 -1.30 2.62 3.33
CA THR A 45 -2.40 3.29 2.63
C THR A 45 -2.96 4.45 3.47
N ASN A 46 -2.87 4.37 4.80
CA ASN A 46 -3.37 5.37 5.76
C ASN A 46 -2.23 5.83 6.70
N PRO A 47 -1.24 6.60 6.22
CA PRO A 47 -0.01 6.84 6.96
C PRO A 47 -0.16 7.74 8.21
N THR A 48 -1.32 8.38 8.39
CA THR A 48 -1.67 9.15 9.58
C THR A 48 -2.59 8.40 10.54
N ALA A 49 -2.95 7.16 10.20
CA ALA A 49 -3.84 6.35 11.03
C ALA A 49 -3.22 6.05 12.39
N ARG A 50 -4.06 6.15 13.43
CA ARG A 50 -3.73 5.87 14.82
C ARG A 50 -4.87 5.07 15.44
N HIS A 51 -4.61 3.82 15.80
CA HIS A 51 -5.63 2.89 16.28
C HIS A 51 -5.16 2.14 17.51
N HIS A 52 -6.10 1.80 18.39
CA HIS A 52 -5.85 0.81 19.42
C HIS A 52 -6.14 -0.61 18.91
N LEU A 53 -5.64 -1.62 19.62
CA LEU A 53 -5.67 -3.02 19.18
C LEU A 53 -7.07 -3.52 18.79
N ARG A 54 -8.11 -3.21 19.59
CA ARG A 54 -9.47 -3.75 19.36
C ARG A 54 -10.10 -3.16 18.10
N ASP A 55 -10.03 -1.83 17.94
CA ASP A 55 -10.53 -1.14 16.75
C ASP A 55 -9.84 -1.66 15.48
N LEU A 56 -8.52 -1.82 15.53
CA LEU A 56 -7.75 -2.32 14.42
C LEU A 56 -8.06 -3.78 14.08
N ALA A 57 -8.27 -4.62 15.10
CA ALA A 57 -8.63 -6.03 14.93
C ALA A 57 -10.02 -6.18 14.26
N GLU A 58 -10.99 -5.38 14.68
CA GLU A 58 -12.33 -5.34 14.10
C GLU A 58 -12.27 -4.86 12.64
N ARG A 59 -11.58 -3.75 12.39
CA ARG A 59 -11.42 -3.15 11.06
C ARG A 59 -10.78 -4.09 10.05
N LEU A 60 -9.71 -4.77 10.45
CA LEU A 60 -8.96 -5.68 9.56
C LEU A 60 -9.51 -7.11 9.54
N GLY A 61 -10.47 -7.44 10.40
CA GLY A 61 -10.98 -8.80 10.56
C GLY A 61 -9.91 -9.80 10.99
N ILE A 62 -8.98 -9.37 11.85
CA ILE A 62 -7.85 -10.18 12.34
C ILE A 62 -8.10 -10.52 13.82
N ASP A 63 -7.79 -11.76 14.20
CA ASP A 63 -7.81 -12.15 15.60
C ASP A 63 -6.91 -11.24 16.44
N PRO A 64 -7.42 -10.67 17.58
CA PRO A 64 -6.67 -9.72 18.39
C PRO A 64 -5.35 -10.25 18.93
N SER A 65 -5.23 -11.56 19.21
CA SER A 65 -3.98 -12.16 19.72
C SER A 65 -2.90 -12.18 18.64
N ASN A 66 -3.29 -12.53 17.42
CA ASN A 66 -2.38 -12.53 16.28
C ASN A 66 -1.95 -11.10 15.92
N LEU A 67 -2.90 -10.17 15.89
CA LEU A 67 -2.61 -8.76 15.65
C LEU A 67 -1.69 -8.17 16.71
N SER A 68 -1.92 -8.48 17.99
CA SER A 68 -1.07 -8.04 19.11
C SER A 68 0.38 -8.52 18.97
N LYS A 69 0.59 -9.76 18.52
CA LYS A 69 1.93 -10.30 18.28
C LYS A 69 2.65 -9.54 17.18
N GLU A 70 1.97 -9.27 16.06
CA GLU A 70 2.55 -8.54 14.94
C GLU A 70 2.85 -7.07 15.29
N LEU A 71 1.92 -6.38 15.97
CA LEU A 71 2.14 -5.00 16.41
C LEU A 71 3.35 -4.88 17.34
N ARG A 72 3.48 -5.78 18.35
CA ARG A 72 4.64 -5.80 19.25
C ARG A 72 5.94 -6.08 18.52
N ARG A 73 5.90 -6.91 17.45
CA ARG A 73 7.07 -7.22 16.66
C ARG A 73 7.48 -6.01 15.82
N LEU A 74 6.55 -5.38 15.11
CA LEU A 74 6.80 -4.18 14.31
C LEU A 74 7.21 -2.97 15.16
N GLU A 75 6.70 -2.88 16.41
CA GLU A 75 7.15 -1.87 17.37
C GLU A 75 8.60 -2.11 17.81
N ARG A 76 8.99 -3.35 18.11
CA ARG A 76 10.39 -3.70 18.44
C ARG A 76 11.35 -3.51 17.27
N GLU A 77 10.89 -3.77 16.05
CA GLU A 77 11.61 -3.52 14.80
C GLU A 77 11.71 -2.01 14.48
N GLY A 78 11.00 -1.15 15.23
CA GLY A 78 11.04 0.30 15.13
C GLY A 78 10.15 0.90 14.03
N LEU A 79 9.48 0.08 13.21
CA LEU A 79 8.60 0.56 12.14
C LEU A 79 7.28 1.14 12.68
N PHE A 80 6.83 0.66 13.83
CA PHE A 80 5.68 1.21 14.53
C PHE A 80 6.11 1.92 15.82
N ALA A 81 5.44 3.02 16.11
CA ALA A 81 5.47 3.67 17.40
C ALA A 81 4.14 3.46 18.12
N SER A 82 4.16 3.52 19.44
CA SER A 82 2.95 3.46 20.24
C SER A 82 2.93 4.53 21.32
N GLU A 83 1.72 4.94 21.67
CA GLU A 83 1.46 5.91 22.72
C GLU A 83 0.31 5.42 23.60
N VAL A 84 0.44 5.58 24.92
CA VAL A 84 -0.63 5.28 25.87
C VAL A 84 -1.47 6.53 26.08
N SER A 85 -2.77 6.44 25.81
CA SER A 85 -3.75 7.48 26.05
C SER A 85 -4.90 6.91 26.88
N GLY A 86 -5.04 7.36 28.12
CA GLY A 86 -5.95 6.78 29.09
C GLY A 86 -5.58 5.33 29.41
N ARG A 87 -6.52 4.42 29.17
CA ARG A 87 -6.33 2.96 29.38
C ARG A 87 -6.00 2.19 28.10
N GLN A 88 -5.76 2.89 26.99
CA GLN A 88 -5.55 2.28 25.69
C GLN A 88 -4.17 2.61 25.14
N LYS A 89 -3.56 1.62 24.48
CA LYS A 89 -2.32 1.77 23.73
C LYS A 89 -2.67 1.91 22.25
N TYR A 90 -2.26 3.03 21.66
CA TYR A 90 -2.47 3.36 20.25
C TYR A 90 -1.19 3.09 19.47
N PHE A 91 -1.34 2.57 18.27
CA PHE A 91 -0.26 2.27 17.35
C PHE A 91 -0.36 3.13 16.10
N GLN A 92 0.78 3.55 15.58
CA GLN A 92 0.92 4.35 14.36
C GLN A 92 2.26 4.01 13.68
N LEU A 93 2.41 4.37 12.41
CA LEU A 93 3.71 4.26 11.73
C LEU A 93 4.73 5.21 12.37
N ASN A 94 5.94 4.72 12.54
CA ASN A 94 7.09 5.55 12.92
C ASN A 94 7.73 6.12 11.65
N ARG A 95 7.48 7.39 11.36
CA ARG A 95 8.03 8.08 10.19
C ARG A 95 9.52 8.39 10.29
N GLU A 96 10.06 8.33 11.50
CA GLU A 96 11.49 8.53 11.77
C GLU A 96 12.29 7.21 11.61
N TYR A 97 11.61 6.11 11.25
CA TYR A 97 12.29 4.85 10.97
C TYR A 97 13.27 5.02 9.81
N PRO A 98 14.57 4.68 9.95
CA PRO A 98 15.61 5.00 8.98
C PRO A 98 15.35 4.48 7.56
N LEU A 99 14.61 3.37 7.42
CA LEU A 99 14.25 2.75 6.13
C LEU A 99 12.77 2.94 5.80
N PHE A 100 12.12 3.97 6.35
CA PHE A 100 10.68 4.18 6.17
C PHE A 100 10.27 4.30 4.70
N ASP A 101 11.00 5.09 3.92
CA ASP A 101 10.71 5.32 2.51
C ASP A 101 10.96 4.09 1.65
N GLU A 102 11.99 3.29 1.96
CA GLU A 102 12.28 2.03 1.29
C GLU A 102 11.17 1.01 1.54
N VAL A 103 10.75 0.86 2.80
CA VAL A 103 9.63 -0.02 3.17
C VAL A 103 8.36 0.43 2.49
N ARG A 104 8.06 1.73 2.49
CA ARG A 104 6.90 2.30 1.81
C ARG A 104 6.89 1.93 0.33
N LYS A 105 8.01 2.08 -0.36
CA LYS A 105 8.14 1.71 -1.79
C LYS A 105 7.94 0.20 -2.01
N ILE A 106 8.48 -0.64 -1.14
CA ILE A 106 8.33 -2.10 -1.23
C ILE A 106 6.87 -2.48 -0.99
N VAL A 107 6.26 -2.00 0.10
CA VAL A 107 4.85 -2.25 0.41
C VAL A 107 3.95 -1.81 -0.74
N ALA A 108 4.14 -0.59 -1.26
CA ALA A 108 3.33 -0.07 -2.37
C ALA A 108 3.38 -0.97 -3.61
N LYS A 109 4.52 -1.61 -3.89
CA LYS A 109 4.71 -2.48 -5.07
C LYS A 109 4.28 -3.93 -4.85
N THR A 110 4.20 -4.40 -3.61
CA THR A 110 4.02 -5.85 -3.31
C THR A 110 2.69 -6.18 -2.66
N ILE A 111 2.31 -5.44 -1.63
CA ILE A 111 1.13 -5.71 -0.78
C ILE A 111 0.27 -4.47 -0.50
N GLY A 112 0.62 -3.31 -1.06
CA GLY A 112 -0.14 -2.06 -0.89
C GLY A 112 -1.45 -2.03 -1.68
N ALA A 113 -2.05 -0.85 -1.80
CA ALA A 113 -3.37 -0.69 -2.42
C ALA A 113 -3.40 -1.26 -3.86
N ALA A 114 -2.46 -0.88 -4.73
CA ALA A 114 -2.47 -1.32 -6.12
C ALA A 114 -2.40 -2.86 -6.30
N PRO A 115 -1.44 -3.60 -5.69
CA PRO A 115 -1.43 -5.06 -5.75
C PRO A 115 -2.67 -5.72 -5.18
N VAL A 116 -3.21 -5.19 -4.07
CA VAL A 116 -4.41 -5.75 -3.42
C VAL A 116 -5.65 -5.58 -4.31
N ILE A 117 -5.81 -4.41 -4.95
CA ILE A 117 -6.91 -4.15 -5.88
C ILE A 117 -6.73 -5.03 -7.13
N ALA A 118 -5.53 -5.07 -7.72
CA ALA A 118 -5.24 -5.90 -8.89
C ALA A 118 -5.60 -7.38 -8.64
N GLN A 119 -5.19 -7.95 -7.51
CA GLN A 119 -5.50 -9.33 -7.16
C GLN A 119 -7.01 -9.58 -7.00
N SER A 120 -7.75 -8.60 -6.51
CA SER A 120 -9.21 -8.70 -6.39
C SER A 120 -9.90 -8.65 -7.74
N LEU A 121 -9.49 -7.71 -8.60
CA LEU A 121 -10.08 -7.51 -9.93
C LEU A 121 -9.76 -8.67 -10.88
N GLN A 122 -8.57 -9.29 -10.81
CA GLN A 122 -8.19 -10.46 -11.60
C GLN A 122 -9.11 -11.68 -11.43
N ARG A 123 -9.91 -11.71 -10.36
CA ARG A 123 -10.89 -12.78 -10.09
C ARG A 123 -12.26 -12.50 -10.65
N ILE A 124 -12.46 -11.34 -11.27
CA ILE A 124 -13.74 -10.90 -11.82
C ILE A 124 -13.71 -11.07 -13.32
N GLU A 125 -14.61 -11.88 -13.84
CA GLU A 125 -14.77 -12.08 -15.27
C GLU A 125 -15.30 -10.81 -15.95
N GLY A 126 -14.91 -10.59 -17.21
CA GLY A 126 -15.35 -9.48 -18.02
C GLY A 126 -14.59 -8.17 -17.80
N ILE A 127 -13.47 -8.19 -17.11
CA ILE A 127 -12.54 -7.06 -17.02
C ILE A 127 -11.40 -7.31 -18.01
N ASP A 128 -11.27 -6.42 -19.00
CA ASP A 128 -10.21 -6.47 -20.02
C ASP A 128 -8.97 -5.72 -19.55
N GLU A 129 -9.17 -4.50 -19.02
CA GLU A 129 -8.12 -3.65 -18.49
C GLU A 129 -8.60 -2.95 -17.21
N ALA A 130 -7.64 -2.62 -16.32
CA ALA A 130 -7.92 -1.79 -15.16
C ALA A 130 -6.70 -0.95 -14.78
N TYR A 131 -6.94 0.29 -14.37
CA TYR A 131 -5.91 1.26 -14.00
C TYR A 131 -6.24 1.94 -12.68
N LEU A 132 -5.23 2.12 -11.83
CA LEU A 132 -5.28 3.04 -10.72
C LEU A 132 -4.69 4.37 -11.17
N TYR A 133 -5.40 5.47 -10.93
CA TYR A 133 -5.00 6.81 -11.38
C TYR A 133 -5.11 7.85 -10.24
N GLY A 134 -4.98 9.12 -10.55
CA GLY A 134 -5.11 10.21 -9.59
C GLY A 134 -3.96 10.31 -8.59
N SER A 135 -4.26 10.78 -7.38
CA SER A 135 -3.29 11.07 -6.33
C SER A 135 -2.53 9.83 -5.86
N PHE A 136 -3.18 8.67 -5.81
CA PHE A 136 -2.55 7.40 -5.45
C PHE A 136 -1.53 6.92 -6.49
N ALA A 137 -1.81 7.08 -7.76
CA ALA A 137 -0.86 6.71 -8.83
C ALA A 137 0.36 7.64 -8.86
N SER A 138 0.17 8.93 -8.60
CA SER A 138 1.25 9.93 -8.56
C SER A 138 2.05 9.95 -7.27
N ASN A 139 1.66 9.15 -6.28
CA ASN A 139 2.27 9.13 -4.94
C ASN A 139 2.14 10.48 -4.18
N GLN A 140 1.08 11.23 -4.49
CA GLN A 140 0.74 12.54 -3.91
C GLN A 140 -0.46 12.45 -2.95
N GLN A 141 -0.86 11.22 -2.56
CA GLN A 141 -1.98 11.00 -1.67
C GLN A 141 -1.74 11.65 -0.31
N ASP A 142 -2.73 12.35 0.16
CA ASP A 142 -2.84 12.83 1.54
C ASP A 142 -3.69 11.90 2.41
N ALA A 143 -3.97 12.32 3.66
CA ALA A 143 -4.76 11.54 4.60
C ALA A 143 -6.24 11.38 4.18
N ALA A 144 -6.75 12.23 3.27
CA ALA A 144 -8.14 12.26 2.83
C ALA A 144 -8.33 11.79 1.39
N SER A 145 -7.24 11.50 0.64
CA SER A 145 -7.34 11.12 -0.76
C SER A 145 -8.06 9.78 -0.96
N ASP A 146 -9.03 9.74 -1.85
CA ASP A 146 -9.70 8.52 -2.31
C ASP A 146 -8.81 7.75 -3.29
N ILE A 147 -9.14 6.49 -3.48
CA ILE A 147 -8.47 5.63 -4.48
C ILE A 147 -9.31 5.63 -5.75
N ASP A 148 -8.74 6.13 -6.84
CA ASP A 148 -9.42 6.22 -8.13
C ASP A 148 -9.05 5.03 -9.03
N VAL A 149 -10.07 4.30 -9.52
CA VAL A 149 -9.91 3.11 -10.36
C VAL A 149 -10.74 3.24 -11.65
N LEU A 150 -10.09 3.07 -12.79
CA LEU A 150 -10.74 2.93 -14.08
C LEU A 150 -10.74 1.46 -14.49
N VAL A 151 -11.88 0.93 -14.84
CA VAL A 151 -12.07 -0.44 -15.33
C VAL A 151 -12.63 -0.36 -16.77
N ILE A 152 -12.00 -1.08 -17.68
CA ILE A 152 -12.47 -1.25 -19.04
C ILE A 152 -12.90 -2.70 -19.20
N GLY A 153 -14.14 -2.91 -19.62
CA GLY A 153 -14.73 -4.24 -19.69
C GLY A 153 -16.25 -4.23 -19.48
N SER A 154 -16.81 -5.42 -19.29
CA SER A 154 -18.24 -5.61 -19.04
C SER A 154 -18.45 -6.58 -17.86
N PRO A 155 -17.88 -6.32 -16.67
CA PRO A 155 -18.09 -7.14 -15.52
C PRO A 155 -19.54 -7.04 -15.02
N ARG A 156 -20.02 -8.05 -14.30
CA ARG A 156 -21.31 -7.96 -13.63
C ARG A 156 -21.28 -6.91 -12.53
N GLU A 157 -22.21 -5.97 -12.56
CA GLU A 157 -22.27 -4.81 -11.68
C GLU A 157 -22.24 -5.19 -10.19
N GLU A 158 -23.04 -6.20 -9.80
CA GLU A 158 -23.09 -6.65 -8.41
C GLU A 158 -21.75 -7.22 -7.92
N VAL A 159 -21.02 -7.91 -8.80
CA VAL A 159 -19.73 -8.55 -8.47
C VAL A 159 -18.65 -7.50 -8.25
N ILE A 160 -18.55 -6.53 -9.17
CA ILE A 160 -17.55 -5.45 -9.03
C ILE A 160 -17.88 -4.56 -7.82
N ALA A 161 -19.15 -4.19 -7.62
CA ALA A 161 -19.55 -3.39 -6.46
C ALA A 161 -19.28 -4.09 -5.12
N GLN A 162 -19.50 -5.41 -5.04
CA GLN A 162 -19.15 -6.18 -3.84
C GLN A 162 -17.65 -6.23 -3.60
N ALA A 163 -16.86 -6.39 -4.68
CA ALA A 163 -15.41 -6.41 -4.58
C ALA A 163 -14.86 -5.05 -4.10
N MET A 164 -15.37 -3.94 -4.65
CA MET A 164 -14.95 -2.59 -4.23
C MET A 164 -15.28 -2.32 -2.77
N ARG A 165 -16.50 -2.61 -2.31
CA ARG A 165 -16.87 -2.50 -0.88
C ARG A 165 -15.98 -3.34 0.05
N LYS A 166 -15.54 -4.53 -0.40
CA LYS A 166 -14.61 -5.35 0.38
C LYS A 166 -13.21 -4.73 0.45
N LEU A 167 -12.74 -4.18 -0.67
CA LEU A 167 -11.45 -3.50 -0.77
C LEU A 167 -11.42 -2.23 0.08
N GLU A 168 -12.49 -1.42 0.07
CA GLU A 168 -12.62 -0.23 0.92
C GLU A 168 -12.47 -0.57 2.40
N ARG A 169 -13.16 -1.61 2.86
CA ARG A 169 -13.00 -2.08 4.25
C ARG A 169 -11.58 -2.54 4.55
N GLN A 170 -10.96 -3.27 3.63
CA GLN A 170 -9.61 -3.81 3.80
C GLN A 170 -8.55 -2.71 3.80
N LEU A 171 -8.67 -1.71 2.92
CA LEU A 171 -7.71 -0.63 2.74
C LEU A 171 -8.00 0.57 3.65
N GLY A 172 -9.22 0.68 4.20
CA GLY A 172 -9.66 1.80 5.01
C GLY A 172 -9.76 3.10 4.22
N ARG A 173 -10.03 3.02 2.92
CA ARG A 173 -10.14 4.13 1.97
C ARG A 173 -11.35 3.93 1.08
N GLU A 174 -12.01 5.02 0.73
CA GLU A 174 -13.01 5.05 -0.32
C GLU A 174 -12.39 4.74 -1.68
N ILE A 175 -13.12 4.01 -2.51
CA ILE A 175 -12.69 3.66 -3.87
C ILE A 175 -13.69 4.20 -4.86
N ASN A 176 -13.31 5.25 -5.53
CA ASN A 176 -14.05 5.78 -6.69
C ASN A 176 -13.71 4.95 -7.91
N TYR A 177 -14.67 4.25 -8.47
CA TYR A 177 -14.42 3.45 -9.66
C TYR A 177 -15.37 3.81 -10.81
N THR A 178 -14.80 3.87 -12.00
CA THR A 178 -15.53 4.08 -13.26
C THR A 178 -15.39 2.83 -14.12
N VAL A 179 -16.52 2.29 -14.58
CA VAL A 179 -16.53 1.15 -15.51
C VAL A 179 -16.95 1.67 -16.89
N LEU A 180 -16.15 1.41 -17.89
CA LEU A 180 -16.45 1.69 -19.29
C LEU A 180 -16.43 0.39 -20.08
N THR A 181 -17.47 0.15 -20.88
CA THR A 181 -17.39 -0.91 -21.89
C THR A 181 -16.29 -0.62 -22.89
N PRO A 182 -15.69 -1.61 -23.58
CA PRO A 182 -14.68 -1.36 -24.62
C PRO A 182 -15.17 -0.39 -25.68
N LYS A 183 -16.44 -0.50 -26.09
CA LYS A 183 -17.06 0.39 -27.08
C LYS A 183 -17.20 1.83 -26.57
N GLU A 184 -17.57 2.02 -25.31
CA GLU A 184 -17.64 3.35 -24.69
C GLU A 184 -16.24 3.97 -24.54
N PHE A 185 -15.28 3.17 -24.13
CA PHE A 185 -13.89 3.61 -24.01
C PHE A 185 -13.36 4.12 -25.36
N GLU A 186 -13.46 3.33 -26.44
CA GLU A 186 -13.04 3.73 -27.77
C GLU A 186 -13.78 4.98 -28.27
N SER A 187 -15.11 5.04 -28.05
CA SER A 187 -15.93 6.19 -28.44
C SER A 187 -15.52 7.47 -27.69
N ARG A 188 -15.24 7.39 -26.38
CA ARG A 188 -14.78 8.54 -25.59
C ARG A 188 -13.37 8.95 -25.98
N ARG A 189 -12.47 8.00 -26.22
CA ARG A 189 -11.10 8.24 -26.69
C ARG A 189 -11.09 8.97 -28.04
N ALA A 190 -11.91 8.51 -28.99
CA ALA A 190 -12.03 9.15 -30.32
C ALA A 190 -12.52 10.61 -30.24
N ARG A 191 -13.34 10.95 -29.25
CA ARG A 191 -13.85 12.31 -29.00
C ARG A 191 -12.93 13.17 -28.13
N LYS A 192 -11.77 12.65 -27.70
CA LYS A 192 -10.85 13.30 -26.76
C LYS A 192 -11.56 13.72 -25.48
N ASP A 193 -12.26 12.77 -24.87
CA ASP A 193 -12.97 12.98 -23.60
C ASP A 193 -12.00 13.49 -22.53
N ALA A 194 -12.35 14.58 -21.87
CA ALA A 194 -11.47 15.29 -20.94
C ALA A 194 -11.04 14.41 -19.75
N PHE A 195 -11.92 13.50 -19.28
CA PHE A 195 -11.59 12.58 -18.20
C PHE A 195 -10.54 11.56 -18.65
N LEU A 196 -10.70 10.96 -19.84
CA LEU A 196 -9.72 10.01 -20.36
C LEU A 196 -8.38 10.69 -20.70
N GLU A 197 -8.42 11.90 -21.28
CA GLU A 197 -7.20 12.69 -21.53
C GLU A 197 -6.44 12.94 -20.21
N ASP A 198 -7.14 13.30 -19.14
CA ASP A 198 -6.53 13.50 -17.82
C ASP A 198 -5.90 12.21 -17.28
N VAL A 199 -6.62 11.10 -17.32
CA VAL A 199 -6.10 9.78 -16.87
C VAL A 199 -4.88 9.36 -17.70
N TRP A 200 -4.89 9.61 -19.03
CA TRP A 200 -3.79 9.21 -19.93
C TRP A 200 -2.59 10.16 -19.88
N HIS A 201 -2.79 11.43 -19.60
CA HIS A 201 -1.72 12.43 -19.46
C HIS A 201 -0.95 12.31 -18.14
N ASN A 202 -1.63 11.85 -17.11
CA ASN A 202 -1.07 11.72 -15.78
C ASN A 202 -0.53 10.30 -15.53
N LYS A 203 0.20 10.18 -14.43
CA LYS A 203 0.71 8.88 -13.97
C LYS A 203 -0.44 7.96 -13.61
N ARG A 204 -0.43 6.75 -14.15
CA ARG A 204 -1.35 5.67 -13.82
C ARG A 204 -0.59 4.37 -13.56
N ILE A 205 -1.20 3.46 -12.83
CA ILE A 205 -0.63 2.15 -12.50
C ILE A 205 -1.55 1.08 -13.10
N PRO A 206 -1.08 0.26 -14.06
CA PRO A 206 -1.88 -0.83 -14.59
C PRO A 206 -2.13 -1.87 -13.50
N LEU A 207 -3.39 -2.22 -13.30
CA LEU A 207 -3.87 -3.26 -12.39
C LEU A 207 -4.16 -4.57 -13.13
N ILE A 208 -4.76 -4.46 -14.32
CA ILE A 208 -5.00 -5.55 -15.28
C ILE A 208 -4.63 -5.02 -16.66
N GLY A 209 -4.01 -5.87 -17.47
CA GLY A 209 -3.49 -5.49 -18.80
C GLY A 209 -2.08 -4.89 -18.74
N THR A 210 -1.59 -4.46 -19.89
CA THR A 210 -0.26 -3.86 -20.04
C THR A 210 -0.40 -2.44 -20.53
N ASP A 211 0.28 -1.51 -19.90
CA ASP A 211 0.39 -0.14 -20.38
C ASP A 211 1.40 -0.09 -21.54
N GLU A 212 0.94 -0.15 -22.77
CA GLU A 212 1.83 -0.13 -23.95
C GLU A 212 2.62 1.19 -24.07
N GLU A 213 2.07 2.30 -23.59
CA GLU A 213 2.76 3.59 -23.61
C GLU A 213 3.91 3.69 -22.59
N ALA A 214 3.87 2.94 -21.50
CA ALA A 214 4.97 2.88 -20.52
C ALA A 214 6.24 2.22 -21.11
N LYS A 215 6.13 1.48 -22.21
CA LYS A 215 7.27 0.86 -22.91
C LYS A 215 8.00 1.83 -23.84
N THR A 216 7.33 2.84 -24.36
CA THR A 216 7.90 3.78 -25.34
C THR A 216 8.81 4.84 -24.70
N THR A 217 8.61 5.14 -23.42
CA THR A 217 9.40 6.17 -22.69
C THR A 217 10.73 5.63 -22.09
N ARG A 218 11.02 4.32 -22.26
CA ARG A 218 12.25 3.67 -21.77
C ARG A 218 13.28 3.32 -22.87
N ARG A 219 13.21 3.98 -24.02
CA ARG A 219 14.24 3.91 -25.05
C ARG A 219 15.00 5.22 -25.17
#